data_31a6d7efbc95ffc93a589108cd82ddc2
#
_entry.id   31a6d7efbc95ffc93a589108cd82ddc2
#
_cell.length_a   1.000
_cell.length_b   1.000
_cell.length_c   1.000
_cell.angle_alpha   90.00
_cell.angle_beta   90.00
_cell.angle_gamma   90.00
#
_symmetry.space_group_name_H-M   'P 1'
#
loop_
_entity.id
_entity.type
_entity.pdbx_description
1 polymer ?
#
loop_
_entity_poly.entity_id
_entity_poly.type
_entity_poly.pdbx_seq_one_letter_code
_entity_poly.pdbx_strand_id
1 'polypeptide(L)'
;MTELKLTEKAKSTALENGADLVGVLNVKNLPEHGERIERMLPGARSVLVIASRHSLASLRSGANELAQFDTIQAYNESAMAAHAVARYLEYQGFFSAGVPAFIPLDMDEPGKGMRGEICWRRAGVRAGLGSYGESGALVTKEYGQAVRLCGVVTTAGLSPDSPLEEDVCDHCMRCVEACPVNALTGGGKNNKKLCGDHIFKFGFRYFQKFIQGMMDEPTDEFRKIVQGNGLRQLWQTFMTGNYYYCFKCQSQCPATRLPVK
;
A
#
# COMPACT_ATOMS: atom_id res chain seq x y z
N MET A 1 -4.56 28.24 15.97
CA MET A 1 -5.62 27.22 15.73
C MET A 1 -5.45 26.13 16.78
N THR A 2 -6.53 25.61 17.36
CA THR A 2 -6.43 24.49 18.31
C THR A 2 -5.97 23.21 17.61
N GLU A 3 -5.32 22.31 18.33
CA GLU A 3 -4.87 21.01 17.81
C GLU A 3 -6.01 20.22 17.16
N LEU A 4 -7.19 20.18 17.80
CA LEU A 4 -8.38 19.52 17.25
C LEU A 4 -8.82 20.13 15.90
N LYS A 5 -8.93 21.45 15.81
CA LYS A 5 -9.31 22.13 14.54
C LYS A 5 -8.28 21.90 13.43
N LEU A 6 -6.98 21.87 13.80
CA LEU A 6 -5.91 21.56 12.84
C LEU A 6 -6.06 20.14 12.30
N THR A 7 -6.35 19.18 13.20
CA THR A 7 -6.55 17.77 12.86
C THR A 7 -7.75 17.57 11.92
N GLU A 8 -8.90 18.17 12.28
CA GLU A 8 -10.11 18.09 11.44
C GLU A 8 -9.85 18.66 10.05
N LYS A 9 -9.16 19.80 9.94
CA LYS A 9 -8.86 20.40 8.66
C LYS A 9 -7.84 19.60 7.85
N ALA A 10 -6.82 19.02 8.49
CA ALA A 10 -5.90 18.11 7.82
C ALA A 10 -6.61 16.86 7.28
N LYS A 11 -7.53 16.26 8.05
CA LYS A 11 -8.37 15.14 7.60
C LYS A 11 -9.29 15.53 6.44
N SER A 12 -10.00 16.66 6.54
CA SER A 12 -10.87 17.12 5.44
C SER A 12 -10.07 17.41 4.17
N THR A 13 -8.88 18.00 4.31
CA THR A 13 -7.98 18.22 3.16
C THR A 13 -7.62 16.90 2.46
N ALA A 14 -7.33 15.83 3.21
CA ALA A 14 -7.06 14.53 2.61
C ALA A 14 -8.28 13.98 1.85
N LEU A 15 -9.46 14.00 2.47
CA LEU A 15 -10.72 13.51 1.89
C LEU A 15 -11.10 14.28 0.62
N GLU A 16 -10.93 15.60 0.63
CA GLU A 16 -11.19 16.48 -0.52
C GLU A 16 -10.21 16.22 -1.70
N ASN A 17 -9.07 15.56 -1.44
CA ASN A 17 -8.02 15.32 -2.43
C ASN A 17 -7.78 13.84 -2.76
N GLY A 18 -8.77 12.97 -2.57
CA GLY A 18 -8.76 11.59 -3.07
C GLY A 18 -8.52 10.51 -2.02
N ALA A 19 -8.47 10.87 -0.72
CA ALA A 19 -8.55 9.88 0.34
C ALA A 19 -10.00 9.42 0.55
N ASP A 20 -10.21 8.14 0.79
CA ASP A 20 -11.49 7.59 1.26
C ASP A 20 -11.52 7.48 2.79
N LEU A 21 -10.38 7.18 3.41
CA LEU A 21 -10.23 7.10 4.86
C LEU A 21 -8.95 7.81 5.32
N VAL A 22 -9.02 8.44 6.47
CA VAL A 22 -7.89 9.12 7.12
C VAL A 22 -7.89 8.85 8.60
N GLY A 23 -6.75 8.43 9.14
CA GLY A 23 -6.55 8.27 10.56
C GLY A 23 -5.28 8.97 11.02
N VAL A 24 -5.25 9.41 12.26
CA VAL A 24 -4.12 10.13 12.87
C VAL A 24 -3.60 9.34 14.06
N LEU A 25 -2.29 9.28 14.18
CA LEU A 25 -1.63 8.71 15.36
C LEU A 25 -0.41 9.53 15.75
N ASN A 26 -0.04 9.44 17.02
CA ASN A 26 1.21 10.01 17.51
C ASN A 26 2.40 9.12 17.10
N VAL A 27 3.54 9.71 16.77
CA VAL A 27 4.79 8.96 16.44
C VAL A 27 5.15 7.97 17.57
N LYS A 28 4.90 8.33 18.83
CA LYS A 28 5.11 7.45 20.00
C LYS A 28 4.35 6.12 19.91
N ASN A 29 3.26 6.08 19.15
CA ASN A 29 2.47 4.87 18.93
C ASN A 29 3.05 3.98 17.81
N LEU A 30 4.20 4.35 17.23
CA LEU A 30 4.94 3.58 16.22
C LEU A 30 6.41 3.36 16.66
N PRO A 31 6.66 2.78 17.86
CA PRO A 31 8.02 2.67 18.40
C PRO A 31 8.96 1.91 17.46
N GLU A 32 8.46 0.93 16.71
CA GLU A 32 9.24 0.17 15.73
C GLU A 32 9.67 0.97 14.48
N HIS A 33 9.15 2.17 14.32
CA HIS A 33 9.47 3.08 13.21
C HIS A 33 10.04 4.42 13.70
N GLY A 34 10.17 4.64 14.99
CA GLY A 34 10.55 5.93 15.59
C GLY A 34 11.86 6.48 15.03
N GLU A 35 12.93 5.68 15.01
CA GLU A 35 14.23 6.09 14.46
C GLU A 35 14.16 6.45 12.98
N ARG A 36 13.39 5.69 12.20
CA ARG A 36 13.20 5.96 10.76
C ARG A 36 12.42 7.23 10.53
N ILE A 37 11.37 7.46 11.32
CA ILE A 37 10.56 8.67 11.26
C ILE A 37 11.42 9.88 11.63
N GLU A 38 12.21 9.79 12.71
CA GLU A 38 13.11 10.86 13.13
C GLU A 38 14.18 11.17 12.06
N ARG A 39 14.70 10.15 11.36
CA ARG A 39 15.63 10.33 10.24
C ARG A 39 14.97 11.00 9.03
N MET A 40 13.70 10.70 8.73
CA MET A 40 12.95 11.31 7.64
C MET A 40 12.56 12.76 7.94
N LEU A 41 12.09 13.01 9.16
CA LEU A 41 11.63 14.32 9.60
C LEU A 41 11.95 14.50 11.09
N PRO A 42 13.09 15.14 11.43
CA PRO A 42 13.44 15.42 12.82
C PRO A 42 12.35 16.21 13.54
N GLY A 43 12.04 15.79 14.76
CA GLY A 43 11.01 16.42 15.58
C GLY A 43 9.57 16.10 15.14
N ALA A 44 9.35 15.07 14.34
CA ALA A 44 8.02 14.60 13.98
C ALA A 44 7.20 14.20 15.21
N ARG A 45 5.94 14.64 15.28
CA ARG A 45 5.02 14.39 16.39
C ARG A 45 3.84 13.52 16.00
N SER A 46 3.35 13.68 14.77
CA SER A 46 2.16 12.98 14.31
C SER A 46 2.37 12.32 12.94
N VAL A 47 1.61 11.27 12.71
CA VAL A 47 1.51 10.55 11.44
C VAL A 47 0.05 10.51 11.03
N LEU A 48 -0.25 10.93 9.80
CA LEU A 48 -1.57 10.70 9.19
C LEU A 48 -1.44 9.49 8.27
N VAL A 49 -2.36 8.55 8.43
CA VAL A 49 -2.52 7.40 7.53
C VAL A 49 -3.65 7.70 6.56
N ILE A 50 -3.37 7.57 5.30
CA ILE A 50 -4.30 7.86 4.20
C ILE A 50 -4.58 6.57 3.45
N ALA A 51 -5.85 6.29 3.20
CA ALA A 51 -6.29 5.15 2.41
C ALA A 51 -7.18 5.62 1.26
N SER A 52 -6.88 5.15 0.05
CA SER A 52 -7.75 5.27 -1.13
C SER A 52 -8.22 3.89 -1.56
N ARG A 53 -9.52 3.77 -1.85
CA ARG A 53 -10.15 2.48 -2.13
C ARG A 53 -9.92 2.03 -3.57
N HIS A 54 -9.99 0.73 -3.76
CA HIS A 54 -10.08 0.11 -5.07
C HIS A 54 -11.50 0.14 -5.63
N SER A 55 -11.61 0.14 -6.95
CA SER A 55 -12.84 -0.29 -7.62
C SER A 55 -13.06 -1.78 -7.37
N LEU A 56 -14.17 -2.11 -6.71
CA LEU A 56 -14.51 -3.50 -6.43
C LEU A 56 -14.71 -4.32 -7.72
N ALA A 57 -15.28 -3.69 -8.76
CA ALA A 57 -15.43 -4.32 -10.06
C ALA A 57 -14.08 -4.68 -10.67
N SER A 58 -13.08 -3.78 -10.59
CA SER A 58 -11.72 -4.04 -11.08
C SER A 58 -11.07 -5.21 -10.34
N LEU A 59 -11.16 -5.24 -9.00
CA LEU A 59 -10.58 -6.34 -8.20
C LEU A 59 -11.23 -7.70 -8.48
N ARG A 60 -12.53 -7.75 -8.79
CA ARG A 60 -13.31 -8.96 -9.02
C ARG A 60 -13.46 -9.36 -10.48
N SER A 61 -13.02 -8.53 -11.42
CA SER A 61 -13.16 -8.76 -12.86
C SER A 61 -12.48 -10.05 -13.35
N GLY A 62 -11.50 -10.58 -12.61
CA GLY A 62 -10.63 -11.66 -13.07
C GLY A 62 -9.55 -11.20 -14.05
N ALA A 63 -9.64 -9.96 -14.57
CA ALA A 63 -8.63 -9.35 -15.42
C ALA A 63 -7.62 -8.59 -14.55
N ASN A 64 -6.41 -9.15 -14.43
CA ASN A 64 -5.35 -8.53 -13.62
C ASN A 64 -4.98 -7.13 -14.12
N GLU A 65 -5.10 -6.88 -15.42
CA GLU A 65 -4.81 -5.59 -16.04
C GLU A 65 -5.74 -4.48 -15.54
N LEU A 66 -7.04 -4.76 -15.37
CA LEU A 66 -8.00 -3.81 -14.80
C LEU A 66 -7.73 -3.54 -13.33
N ALA A 67 -7.49 -4.60 -12.55
CA ALA A 67 -7.16 -4.45 -11.13
C ALA A 67 -5.83 -3.72 -10.92
N GLN A 68 -4.89 -3.91 -11.82
CA GLN A 68 -3.61 -3.23 -11.83
C GLN A 68 -3.73 -1.75 -12.16
N PHE A 69 -4.46 -1.41 -13.22
CA PHE A 69 -4.73 -0.01 -13.57
C PHE A 69 -5.37 0.74 -12.38
N ASP A 70 -6.37 0.14 -11.79
CA ASP A 70 -7.05 0.66 -10.60
C ASP A 70 -6.10 0.80 -9.39
N THR A 71 -5.19 -0.17 -9.19
CA THR A 71 -4.15 -0.08 -8.16
C THR A 71 -3.28 1.17 -8.31
N ILE A 72 -2.87 1.48 -9.55
CA ILE A 72 -2.06 2.66 -9.82
C ILE A 72 -2.85 3.92 -9.49
N GLN A 73 -4.13 3.98 -9.88
CA GLN A 73 -4.97 5.14 -9.58
C GLN A 73 -5.16 5.32 -8.07
N ALA A 74 -5.47 4.25 -7.34
CA ALA A 74 -5.63 4.32 -5.87
C ALA A 74 -4.33 4.77 -5.16
N TYR A 75 -3.14 4.40 -5.67
CA TYR A 75 -1.89 4.95 -5.16
C TYR A 75 -1.68 6.41 -5.53
N ASN A 76 -2.05 6.83 -6.75
CA ASN A 76 -1.97 8.22 -7.16
C ASN A 76 -2.91 9.10 -6.32
N GLU A 77 -4.15 8.67 -6.11
CA GLU A 77 -5.13 9.36 -5.27
C GLU A 77 -4.61 9.52 -3.83
N SER A 78 -4.12 8.43 -3.23
CA SER A 78 -3.56 8.50 -1.87
C SER A 78 -2.32 9.40 -1.81
N ALA A 79 -1.46 9.40 -2.83
CA ALA A 79 -0.28 10.27 -2.91
C ALA A 79 -0.66 11.74 -3.08
N MET A 80 -1.67 12.05 -3.91
CA MET A 80 -2.20 13.42 -4.08
C MET A 80 -2.79 13.93 -2.77
N ALA A 81 -3.56 13.11 -2.05
CA ALA A 81 -4.10 13.45 -0.74
C ALA A 81 -2.98 13.72 0.27
N ALA A 82 -1.94 12.86 0.32
CA ALA A 82 -0.80 13.07 1.20
C ALA A 82 -0.04 14.35 0.87
N HIS A 83 0.17 14.64 -0.42
CA HIS A 83 0.81 15.87 -0.86
C HIS A 83 0.01 17.12 -0.47
N ALA A 84 -1.32 17.10 -0.67
CA ALA A 84 -2.20 18.21 -0.30
C ALA A 84 -2.17 18.49 1.22
N VAL A 85 -2.22 17.43 2.04
CA VAL A 85 -2.13 17.55 3.50
C VAL A 85 -0.77 18.08 3.94
N ALA A 86 0.33 17.58 3.37
CA ALA A 86 1.67 18.05 3.71
C ALA A 86 1.80 19.56 3.44
N ARG A 87 1.39 20.01 2.25
CA ARG A 87 1.39 21.44 1.90
C ARG A 87 0.49 22.27 2.80
N TYR A 88 -0.72 21.78 3.12
CA TYR A 88 -1.61 22.48 4.04
C TYR A 88 -0.94 22.69 5.40
N LEU A 89 -0.32 21.66 5.97
CA LEU A 89 0.34 21.76 7.26
C LEU A 89 1.58 22.68 7.21
N GLU A 90 2.30 22.71 6.10
CA GLU A 90 3.41 23.66 5.89
C GLU A 90 2.92 25.10 5.83
N TYR A 91 1.77 25.37 5.20
CA TYR A 91 1.13 26.71 5.27
C TYR A 91 0.71 27.09 6.68
N GLN A 92 0.51 26.13 7.58
CA GLN A 92 0.26 26.39 9.01
C GLN A 92 1.56 26.51 9.83
N GLY A 93 2.74 26.42 9.20
CA GLY A 93 4.05 26.59 9.85
C GLY A 93 4.65 25.28 10.40
N PHE A 94 4.18 24.11 9.97
CA PHE A 94 4.68 22.81 10.42
C PHE A 94 5.41 22.08 9.29
N PHE A 95 6.61 21.61 9.54
CA PHE A 95 7.28 20.73 8.59
C PHE A 95 6.48 19.44 8.40
N SER A 96 6.26 19.06 7.13
CA SER A 96 5.42 17.94 6.79
C SER A 96 5.87 17.27 5.49
N ALA A 97 5.88 15.95 5.46
CA ALA A 97 6.31 15.18 4.29
C ALA A 97 5.33 14.05 3.99
N GLY A 98 4.92 13.95 2.73
CA GLY A 98 4.21 12.77 2.22
C GLY A 98 5.17 11.59 2.12
N VAL A 99 4.77 10.44 2.65
CA VAL A 99 5.59 9.22 2.66
C VAL A 99 4.86 8.10 1.91
N PRO A 100 5.42 7.62 0.78
CA PRO A 100 4.79 6.60 -0.04
C PRO A 100 4.79 5.22 0.63
N ALA A 101 4.03 4.28 0.05
CA ALA A 101 3.75 2.97 0.66
C ALA A 101 4.99 2.08 0.82
N PHE A 102 5.88 2.04 -0.17
CA PHE A 102 6.94 1.02 -0.24
C PHE A 102 8.21 1.49 -0.96
N ILE A 103 8.51 2.76 -0.88
CA ILE A 103 9.81 3.26 -1.32
C ILE A 103 10.70 3.36 -0.08
N PRO A 104 11.71 2.49 0.08
CA PRO A 104 12.68 2.64 1.16
C PRO A 104 13.60 3.81 0.82
N LEU A 105 14.00 4.58 1.83
CA LEU A 105 15.03 5.61 1.69
C LEU A 105 16.44 5.01 1.71
N ASP A 106 16.57 3.82 2.29
CA ASP A 106 17.81 3.07 2.35
C ASP A 106 17.68 1.78 1.53
N MET A 107 18.34 1.78 0.36
CA MET A 107 18.31 0.65 -0.57
C MET A 107 19.28 -0.48 -0.17
N ASP A 108 20.14 -0.29 0.83
CA ASP A 108 21.06 -1.31 1.33
C ASP A 108 20.43 -2.20 2.39
N GLU A 109 19.28 -1.79 2.96
CA GLU A 109 18.55 -2.60 3.93
C GLU A 109 18.01 -3.92 3.31
N PRO A 110 17.99 -5.01 4.09
CA PRO A 110 17.36 -6.25 3.67
C PRO A 110 15.86 -6.05 3.34
N GLY A 111 15.42 -6.56 2.19
CA GLY A 111 14.02 -6.48 1.74
C GLY A 111 13.67 -5.21 0.98
N LYS A 112 14.68 -4.51 0.43
CA LYS A 112 14.53 -3.36 -0.49
C LYS A 112 13.46 -3.60 -1.55
N GLY A 113 12.69 -2.55 -1.85
CA GLY A 113 11.56 -2.62 -2.80
C GLY A 113 10.31 -3.35 -2.28
N MET A 114 10.43 -4.13 -1.19
CA MET A 114 9.31 -4.84 -0.54
C MET A 114 8.99 -4.27 0.85
N ARG A 115 9.72 -3.27 1.30
CA ARG A 115 9.63 -2.69 2.63
C ARG A 115 9.73 -1.18 2.53
N GLY A 116 8.69 -0.48 2.94
CA GLY A 116 8.72 0.97 3.12
C GLY A 116 9.24 1.36 4.50
N GLU A 117 9.52 2.64 4.70
CA GLU A 117 9.99 3.20 5.98
C GLU A 117 8.96 3.06 7.09
N ILE A 118 7.68 3.17 6.77
CA ILE A 118 6.55 2.99 7.69
C ILE A 118 5.71 1.81 7.21
N CYS A 119 5.34 0.93 8.14
CA CYS A 119 4.36 -0.11 7.88
C CYS A 119 2.94 0.48 7.98
N TRP A 120 2.46 1.03 6.87
CA TRP A 120 1.15 1.71 6.81
C TRP A 120 -0.02 0.84 7.26
N ARG A 121 0.07 -0.47 7.11
CA ARG A 121 -0.95 -1.42 7.62
C ARG A 121 -1.05 -1.37 9.15
N ARG A 122 0.09 -1.44 9.85
CA ARG A 122 0.15 -1.32 11.32
C ARG A 122 -0.21 0.08 11.79
N ALA A 123 0.26 1.09 11.08
CA ALA A 123 -0.12 2.47 11.35
C ALA A 123 -1.64 2.66 11.20
N GLY A 124 -2.25 2.10 10.15
CA GLY A 124 -3.70 2.15 9.93
C GLY A 124 -4.52 1.49 11.05
N VAL A 125 -4.07 0.34 11.55
CA VAL A 125 -4.70 -0.30 12.73
C VAL A 125 -4.65 0.63 13.95
N ARG A 126 -3.49 1.20 14.25
CA ARG A 126 -3.31 2.08 15.42
C ARG A 126 -4.02 3.42 15.26
N ALA A 127 -4.26 3.86 14.03
CA ALA A 127 -5.04 5.05 13.70
C ALA A 127 -6.55 4.77 13.54
N GLY A 128 -7.04 3.60 13.94
CA GLY A 128 -8.46 3.26 13.94
C GLY A 128 -9.10 3.01 12.58
N LEU A 129 -8.31 2.79 11.51
CA LEU A 129 -8.85 2.55 10.17
C LEU A 129 -9.35 1.11 9.95
N GLY A 130 -9.03 0.20 10.83
CA GLY A 130 -9.39 -1.21 10.67
C GLY A 130 -8.55 -2.12 11.56
N SER A 131 -8.56 -3.43 11.25
CA SER A 131 -7.79 -4.44 11.95
C SER A 131 -6.79 -5.17 11.03
N TYR A 132 -5.86 -5.89 11.63
CA TYR A 132 -4.83 -6.61 10.89
C TYR A 132 -5.35 -8.00 10.51
N GLY A 133 -5.67 -8.19 9.23
CA GLY A 133 -6.30 -9.43 8.79
C GLY A 133 -5.36 -10.62 8.63
N GLU A 134 -5.93 -11.82 8.44
CA GLU A 134 -5.25 -13.10 8.25
C GLU A 134 -4.24 -13.10 7.08
N SER A 135 -4.49 -12.30 6.04
CA SER A 135 -3.56 -12.12 4.91
C SER A 135 -2.36 -11.20 5.23
N GLY A 136 -2.36 -10.55 6.39
CA GLY A 136 -1.40 -9.50 6.73
C GLY A 136 -1.69 -8.15 6.07
N ALA A 137 -2.88 -7.95 5.50
CA ALA A 137 -3.36 -6.66 5.02
C ALA A 137 -4.18 -5.94 6.09
N LEU A 138 -4.31 -4.62 5.99
CA LEU A 138 -5.31 -3.87 6.73
C LEU A 138 -6.70 -4.24 6.21
N VAL A 139 -7.63 -4.54 7.09
CA VAL A 139 -9.04 -4.78 6.81
C VAL A 139 -9.83 -3.62 7.39
N THR A 140 -10.33 -2.75 6.53
CA THR A 140 -11.14 -1.60 6.94
C THR A 140 -12.62 -1.97 7.03
N LYS A 141 -13.37 -1.25 7.87
CA LYS A 141 -14.80 -1.50 8.07
C LYS A 141 -15.61 -1.21 6.79
N GLU A 142 -15.19 -0.18 6.05
CA GLU A 142 -15.91 0.32 4.87
C GLU A 142 -15.57 -0.47 3.60
N TYR A 143 -14.29 -0.81 3.41
CA TYR A 143 -13.77 -1.34 2.13
C TYR A 143 -13.01 -2.66 2.25
N GLY A 144 -12.97 -3.26 3.46
CA GLY A 144 -12.21 -4.48 3.69
C GLY A 144 -10.73 -4.31 3.35
N GLN A 145 -10.18 -5.23 2.56
CA GLN A 145 -8.78 -5.18 2.09
C GLN A 145 -8.60 -4.36 0.80
N ALA A 146 -9.67 -3.78 0.27
CA ALA A 146 -9.65 -3.08 -1.03
C ALA A 146 -9.18 -1.63 -0.88
N VAL A 147 -8.04 -1.41 -0.24
CA VAL A 147 -7.44 -0.08 -0.05
C VAL A 147 -5.95 -0.07 -0.38
N ARG A 148 -5.47 1.10 -0.82
CA ARG A 148 -4.06 1.45 -0.90
C ARG A 148 -3.74 2.50 0.15
N LEU A 149 -2.54 2.41 0.71
CA LEU A 149 -2.15 3.18 1.88
C LEU A 149 -0.90 4.01 1.58
N CYS A 150 -0.87 5.20 2.08
CA CYS A 150 0.31 6.04 2.24
C CYS A 150 0.09 6.95 3.47
N GLY A 151 0.85 8.01 3.62
CA GLY A 151 0.54 8.98 4.66
C GLY A 151 1.47 10.16 4.71
N VAL A 152 1.35 10.91 5.79
CA VAL A 152 2.12 12.13 6.06
C VAL A 152 2.77 12.01 7.42
N VAL A 153 4.04 12.40 7.51
CA VAL A 153 4.76 12.63 8.77
C VAL A 153 4.86 14.13 8.99
N THR A 154 4.59 14.62 10.20
CA THR A 154 4.57 16.05 10.48
C THR A 154 5.07 16.40 11.88
N THR A 155 5.67 17.61 12.01
CA THR A 155 6.00 18.21 13.32
C THR A 155 4.77 18.80 14.02
N ALA A 156 3.62 18.91 13.33
CA ALA A 156 2.37 19.32 13.96
C ALA A 156 1.94 18.31 15.02
N GLY A 157 1.51 18.81 16.19
CA GLY A 157 0.76 18.01 17.15
C GLY A 157 -0.68 17.92 16.67
N LEU A 158 -1.09 16.72 16.27
CA LEU A 158 -2.46 16.43 15.86
C LEU A 158 -3.13 15.51 16.89
N SER A 159 -4.44 15.69 17.09
CA SER A 159 -5.22 14.84 17.98
C SER A 159 -5.30 13.42 17.40
N PRO A 160 -4.76 12.40 18.09
CA PRO A 160 -4.75 11.04 17.56
C PRO A 160 -6.14 10.40 17.63
N ASP A 161 -6.42 9.53 16.68
CA ASP A 161 -7.55 8.61 16.74
C ASP A 161 -7.20 7.40 17.63
N SER A 162 -8.23 6.70 18.10
CA SER A 162 -8.10 5.45 18.84
C SER A 162 -8.20 4.25 17.91
N PRO A 163 -7.45 3.16 18.17
CA PRO A 163 -7.68 1.89 17.51
C PRO A 163 -9.13 1.42 17.68
N LEU A 164 -9.62 0.64 16.72
CA LEU A 164 -10.94 0.01 16.86
C LEU A 164 -10.92 -1.02 18.01
N GLU A 165 -12.00 -1.08 18.75
CA GLU A 165 -12.20 -2.07 19.84
C GLU A 165 -12.54 -3.45 19.26
N GLU A 166 -13.27 -3.48 18.14
CA GLU A 166 -13.69 -4.70 17.46
C GLU A 166 -12.75 -5.08 16.31
N ASP A 167 -12.52 -6.38 16.14
CA ASP A 167 -11.81 -6.89 14.98
C ASP A 167 -12.73 -6.90 13.76
N VAL A 168 -12.32 -6.24 12.69
CA VAL A 168 -13.04 -6.22 11.41
C VAL A 168 -12.81 -7.52 10.63
N CYS A 169 -11.70 -8.20 10.86
CA CYS A 169 -11.41 -9.49 10.25
C CYS A 169 -12.20 -10.59 10.97
N ASP A 170 -13.06 -11.30 10.24
CA ASP A 170 -13.84 -12.44 10.74
C ASP A 170 -13.06 -13.76 10.82
N HIS A 171 -11.76 -13.74 10.54
CA HIS A 171 -10.85 -14.89 10.55
C HIS A 171 -11.29 -16.07 9.67
N CYS A 172 -12.06 -15.84 8.62
CA CYS A 172 -12.65 -16.86 7.74
C CYS A 172 -11.65 -17.63 6.87
N MET A 173 -10.40 -17.26 6.86
CA MET A 173 -9.28 -17.88 6.12
C MET A 173 -9.43 -17.88 4.58
N ARG A 174 -10.48 -17.33 3.99
CA ARG A 174 -10.70 -17.33 2.52
C ARG A 174 -9.55 -16.68 1.75
N CYS A 175 -8.89 -15.66 2.30
CA CYS A 175 -7.72 -15.04 1.70
C CYS A 175 -6.51 -15.99 1.66
N VAL A 176 -6.37 -16.86 2.66
CA VAL A 176 -5.32 -17.89 2.72
C VAL A 176 -5.59 -18.98 1.70
N GLU A 177 -6.80 -19.52 1.67
CA GLU A 177 -7.23 -20.55 0.73
C GLU A 177 -7.14 -20.10 -0.73
N ALA A 178 -7.45 -18.83 -0.99
CA ALA A 178 -7.39 -18.25 -2.33
C ALA A 178 -5.97 -17.94 -2.82
N CYS A 179 -4.94 -18.11 -1.99
CA CYS A 179 -3.57 -17.77 -2.35
C CYS A 179 -2.99 -18.80 -3.35
N PRO A 180 -2.74 -18.42 -4.63
CA PRO A 180 -2.36 -19.38 -5.68
C PRO A 180 -0.96 -19.98 -5.48
N VAL A 181 -0.17 -19.44 -4.56
CA VAL A 181 1.20 -19.87 -4.27
C VAL A 181 1.41 -20.22 -2.80
N ASN A 182 0.35 -20.36 -2.02
CA ASN A 182 0.38 -20.70 -0.61
C ASN A 182 1.33 -19.79 0.21
N ALA A 183 1.41 -18.51 -0.19
CA ALA A 183 2.25 -17.52 0.50
C ALA A 183 1.66 -17.04 1.83
N LEU A 184 0.36 -17.23 2.04
CA LEU A 184 -0.37 -16.84 3.23
C LEU A 184 -0.60 -18.06 4.12
N THR A 185 -0.27 -17.93 5.42
CA THR A 185 -0.41 -19.00 6.41
C THR A 185 -1.39 -18.66 7.52
N GLY A 186 -2.06 -17.51 7.44
CA GLY A 186 -2.91 -16.98 8.49
C GLY A 186 -2.12 -16.25 9.58
N GLY A 187 -2.84 -15.69 10.55
CA GLY A 187 -2.27 -14.89 11.62
C GLY A 187 -1.51 -13.66 11.15
N GLY A 188 -1.88 -13.11 10.00
CA GLY A 188 -1.23 -11.95 9.40
C GLY A 188 0.16 -12.24 8.82
N LYS A 189 0.56 -13.49 8.73
CA LYS A 189 1.87 -13.91 8.22
C LYS A 189 1.81 -14.15 6.71
N ASN A 190 2.85 -13.71 6.03
CA ASN A 190 2.98 -13.91 4.59
C ASN A 190 4.44 -14.21 4.22
N ASN A 191 4.65 -15.18 3.35
CA ASN A 191 5.94 -15.45 2.73
C ASN A 191 6.14 -14.45 1.58
N LYS A 192 6.85 -13.36 1.89
CA LYS A 192 7.09 -12.26 0.94
C LYS A 192 7.81 -12.70 -0.33
N LYS A 193 8.68 -13.73 -0.23
CA LYS A 193 9.40 -14.24 -1.40
C LYS A 193 8.45 -14.95 -2.36
N LEU A 194 7.64 -15.91 -1.87
CA LEU A 194 6.66 -16.60 -2.71
C LEU A 194 5.63 -15.63 -3.30
N CYS A 195 5.08 -14.74 -2.48
CA CYS A 195 4.15 -13.72 -2.94
C CYS A 195 4.81 -12.80 -3.97
N GLY A 196 6.01 -12.28 -3.69
CA GLY A 196 6.74 -11.39 -4.59
C GLY A 196 7.10 -12.04 -5.92
N ASP A 197 7.53 -13.30 -5.92
CA ASP A 197 7.82 -14.04 -7.14
C ASP A 197 6.60 -14.18 -8.04
N HIS A 198 5.41 -14.30 -7.44
CA HIS A 198 4.16 -14.41 -8.17
C HIS A 198 3.62 -13.05 -8.65
N ILE A 199 3.57 -12.04 -7.77
CA ILE A 199 2.98 -10.74 -8.12
C ILE A 199 3.84 -9.90 -9.04
N PHE A 200 5.17 -10.05 -8.99
CA PHE A 200 6.11 -9.34 -9.86
C PHE A 200 6.54 -10.19 -11.06
N LYS A 201 5.68 -11.08 -11.52
CA LYS A 201 5.93 -11.93 -12.69
C LYS A 201 6.23 -11.13 -13.96
N PHE A 202 5.71 -9.92 -14.06
CA PHE A 202 5.96 -8.96 -15.15
C PHE A 202 6.60 -7.68 -14.60
N GLY A 203 6.87 -6.72 -15.45
CA GLY A 203 7.51 -5.47 -15.06
C GLY A 203 9.03 -5.59 -14.94
N PHE A 204 9.65 -4.73 -14.12
CA PHE A 204 11.11 -4.58 -14.05
C PHE A 204 11.85 -5.85 -13.65
N ARG A 205 11.27 -6.68 -12.77
CA ARG A 205 11.89 -7.96 -12.40
C ARG A 205 11.94 -8.96 -13.55
N TYR A 206 10.91 -8.97 -14.40
CA TYR A 206 10.93 -9.76 -15.63
C TYR A 206 12.00 -9.24 -16.59
N PHE A 207 12.11 -7.92 -16.72
CA PHE A 207 13.15 -7.29 -17.51
C PHE A 207 14.57 -7.64 -17.03
N GLN A 208 14.80 -7.62 -15.73
CA GLN A 208 16.08 -8.06 -15.16
C GLN A 208 16.41 -9.51 -15.55
N LYS A 209 15.44 -10.44 -15.43
CA LYS A 209 15.61 -11.83 -15.84
C LYS A 209 15.83 -11.97 -17.34
N PHE A 210 15.18 -11.15 -18.12
CA PHE A 210 15.34 -11.08 -19.57
C PHE A 210 16.77 -10.65 -19.94
N ILE A 211 17.28 -9.59 -19.34
CA ILE A 211 18.66 -9.13 -19.53
C ILE A 211 19.66 -10.21 -19.08
N GLN A 212 19.43 -10.83 -17.92
CA GLN A 212 20.28 -11.91 -17.43
C GLN A 212 20.34 -13.08 -18.43
N GLY A 213 19.18 -13.50 -18.97
CA GLY A 213 19.14 -14.54 -20.00
C GLY A 213 19.86 -14.17 -21.30
N MET A 214 19.95 -12.87 -21.63
CA MET A 214 20.77 -12.40 -22.77
C MET A 214 22.27 -12.53 -22.52
N MET A 215 22.69 -12.40 -21.27
CA MET A 215 24.10 -12.49 -20.87
C MET A 215 24.58 -13.95 -20.75
N ASP A 216 23.65 -14.86 -20.40
CA ASP A 216 23.94 -16.27 -20.12
C ASP A 216 23.93 -17.19 -21.36
N GLU A 217 24.03 -16.66 -22.58
CA GLU A 217 23.94 -17.28 -23.92
C GLU A 217 22.52 -17.35 -24.51
N PRO A 218 22.35 -17.00 -25.79
CA PRO A 218 21.08 -17.06 -26.48
C PRO A 218 20.72 -18.49 -26.83
N THR A 219 19.99 -19.16 -25.93
CA THR A 219 19.37 -20.45 -26.20
C THR A 219 18.16 -20.29 -27.13
N ASP A 220 17.74 -21.37 -27.80
CA ASP A 220 16.53 -21.37 -28.62
C ASP A 220 15.26 -20.99 -27.79
N GLU A 221 15.30 -21.23 -26.50
CA GLU A 221 14.24 -20.85 -25.58
C GLU A 221 14.18 -19.33 -25.40
N PHE A 222 15.35 -18.67 -25.30
CA PHE A 222 15.43 -17.21 -25.25
C PHE A 222 14.94 -16.56 -26.56
N ARG A 223 15.30 -17.13 -27.73
CA ARG A 223 14.77 -16.66 -29.01
C ARG A 223 13.25 -16.76 -29.08
N LYS A 224 12.64 -17.84 -28.56
CA LYS A 224 11.17 -17.98 -28.48
C LYS A 224 10.55 -16.91 -27.58
N ILE A 225 11.20 -16.56 -26.45
CA ILE A 225 10.74 -15.48 -25.57
C ILE A 225 10.80 -14.12 -26.30
N VAL A 226 11.90 -13.83 -27.00
CA VAL A 226 12.06 -12.59 -27.78
C VAL A 226 11.07 -12.47 -28.93
N GLN A 227 10.79 -13.59 -29.62
CA GLN A 227 9.86 -13.65 -30.75
C GLN A 227 8.38 -13.81 -30.32
N GLY A 228 8.14 -14.14 -29.07
CA GLY A 228 6.82 -14.41 -28.52
C GLY A 228 6.13 -13.19 -27.92
N ASN A 229 4.97 -13.48 -27.30
CA ASN A 229 4.15 -12.46 -26.62
C ASN A 229 4.79 -11.88 -25.36
N GLY A 230 5.87 -12.49 -24.82
CA GLY A 230 6.52 -12.04 -23.58
C GLY A 230 7.06 -10.61 -23.65
N LEU A 231 7.67 -10.22 -24.78
CA LEU A 231 8.14 -8.85 -24.99
C LEU A 231 6.99 -7.84 -25.11
N ARG A 232 5.87 -8.24 -25.73
CA ARG A 232 4.68 -7.39 -25.80
C ARG A 232 4.07 -7.16 -24.43
N GLN A 233 3.98 -8.20 -23.61
CA GLN A 233 3.52 -8.09 -22.22
C GLN A 233 4.46 -7.22 -21.41
N LEU A 234 5.77 -7.37 -21.57
CA LEU A 234 6.76 -6.52 -20.92
C LEU A 234 6.58 -5.05 -21.33
N TRP A 235 6.43 -4.77 -22.64
CA TRP A 235 6.16 -3.43 -23.15
C TRP A 235 4.86 -2.85 -22.56
N GLN A 236 3.77 -3.62 -22.54
CA GLN A 236 2.50 -3.18 -21.96
C GLN A 236 2.65 -2.87 -20.47
N THR A 237 3.38 -3.70 -19.72
CA THR A 237 3.59 -3.48 -18.29
C THR A 237 4.40 -2.21 -18.01
N PHE A 238 5.36 -1.86 -18.85
CA PHE A 238 6.08 -0.59 -18.74
C PHE A 238 5.21 0.61 -19.11
N MET A 239 4.42 0.52 -20.18
CA MET A 239 3.54 1.60 -20.62
C MET A 239 2.43 1.91 -19.62
N THR A 240 1.92 0.90 -18.92
CA THR A 240 0.84 1.04 -17.94
C THR A 240 1.33 1.14 -16.50
N GLY A 241 2.64 1.08 -16.26
CA GLY A 241 3.22 1.02 -14.91
C GLY A 241 2.92 -0.30 -14.17
N ASN A 242 2.60 -1.35 -14.91
CA ASN A 242 2.10 -2.61 -14.38
C ASN A 242 3.22 -3.46 -13.75
N TYR A 243 3.15 -3.67 -12.44
CA TYR A 243 4.09 -4.53 -11.71
C TYR A 243 3.42 -5.47 -10.69
N TYR A 244 2.13 -5.34 -10.43
CA TYR A 244 1.34 -6.18 -9.54
C TYR A 244 0.42 -7.10 -10.34
N TYR A 245 0.47 -8.41 -10.12
CA TYR A 245 -0.29 -9.36 -10.95
C TYR A 245 -1.15 -10.36 -10.16
N CYS A 246 -1.49 -10.05 -8.92
CA CYS A 246 -2.38 -10.89 -8.13
C CYS A 246 -3.16 -10.07 -7.10
N PHE A 247 -4.48 -10.28 -7.08
CA PHE A 247 -5.42 -9.62 -6.16
C PHE A 247 -6.32 -10.64 -5.44
N LYS A 248 -5.99 -11.93 -5.49
CA LYS A 248 -6.86 -13.01 -4.98
C LYS A 248 -7.24 -12.84 -3.52
N CYS A 249 -6.27 -12.58 -2.63
CA CYS A 249 -6.57 -12.39 -1.20
C CYS A 249 -7.47 -11.17 -0.95
N GLN A 250 -7.34 -10.10 -1.72
CA GLN A 250 -8.17 -8.89 -1.58
C GLN A 250 -9.59 -9.13 -2.14
N SER A 251 -9.71 -9.74 -3.33
CA SER A 251 -10.99 -9.98 -4.00
C SER A 251 -11.87 -11.02 -3.31
N GLN A 252 -11.25 -11.98 -2.59
CA GLN A 252 -11.97 -13.04 -1.89
C GLN A 252 -12.30 -12.71 -0.43
N CYS A 253 -11.82 -11.58 0.08
CA CYS A 253 -12.14 -11.14 1.44
C CYS A 253 -13.62 -10.73 1.52
N PRO A 254 -14.43 -11.31 2.46
CA PRO A 254 -15.85 -10.96 2.60
C PRO A 254 -16.07 -9.51 3.02
N ALA A 255 -15.12 -8.95 3.79
CA ALA A 255 -15.17 -7.54 4.19
C ALA A 255 -14.95 -6.58 3.00
N THR A 256 -14.38 -7.07 1.89
CA THR A 256 -14.21 -6.28 0.65
C THR A 256 -15.55 -6.17 -0.08
N ARG A 257 -16.25 -5.07 0.14
CA ARG A 257 -17.60 -4.81 -0.35
C ARG A 257 -17.77 -3.36 -0.77
N LEU A 258 -18.84 -3.06 -1.49
CA LEU A 258 -19.24 -1.69 -1.73
C LEU A 258 -19.67 -1.04 -0.40
N PRO A 259 -19.36 0.25 -0.20
CA PRO A 259 -19.88 0.96 0.97
C PRO A 259 -21.42 0.92 0.94
N VAL A 260 -22.00 0.57 2.06
CA VAL A 260 -23.46 0.68 2.25
C VAL A 260 -23.75 2.16 2.45
N LYS A 261 -24.67 2.70 1.65
CA LYS A 261 -25.13 4.09 1.75
C LYS A 261 -25.97 4.29 3.00
#